data_fb3b137cc886385561bc43393e9588c8
#
_entry.id   fb3b137cc886385561bc43393e9588c8
#
_cell.length_a   1.000
_cell.length_b   1.000
_cell.length_c   1.000
_cell.angle_alpha   90.00
_cell.angle_beta   90.00
_cell.angle_gamma   90.00
#
_symmetry.space_group_name_H-M   'P 1'
#
loop_
_entity.id
_entity.type
_entity.pdbx_description
1 polymer ?
#
loop_
_entity_poly.entity_id
_entity_poly.type
_entity_poly.pdbx_seq_one_letter_code
_entity_poly.pdbx_strand_id
1 'polypeptide(L)'
;MPNLLSRLRGLRPALTRRAFWLWAALITLLRCAVTHFQLAYMWAGGAPLDDELMFRAANAITSGQWLGEYDYLTLSKSMFFAVWLALLNKLHLPYLLGGALLWCAAALLAAFALSTLWRKKDPAHGRVLTLGLFAALAFLPSSWAAYTLRVYRDNIFPALCLYFFAGMAGMALRAVLTPEK
;
A
#
# COMPACT_ATOMS: atom_id res chain seq x y z
N MET A 1 19.01 -10.94 44.24
CA MET A 1 18.29 -9.79 43.61
C MET A 1 17.69 -10.28 42.29
N PRO A 2 16.38 -10.35 42.14
CA PRO A 2 15.79 -10.71 40.85
C PRO A 2 16.06 -9.56 39.85
N ASN A 3 16.69 -9.94 38.71
CA ASN A 3 17.14 -9.02 37.68
C ASN A 3 15.98 -8.15 37.19
N LEU A 4 16.15 -6.84 37.16
CA LEU A 4 15.20 -5.85 36.59
C LEU A 4 14.71 -6.31 35.20
N LEU A 5 15.59 -6.94 34.42
CA LEU A 5 15.29 -7.51 33.09
C LEU A 5 14.26 -8.66 33.13
N SER A 6 14.18 -9.43 34.22
CA SER A 6 13.17 -10.50 34.36
C SER A 6 11.78 -9.94 34.70
N ARG A 7 11.70 -8.85 35.46
CA ARG A 7 10.46 -8.13 35.72
C ARG A 7 9.93 -7.41 34.47
N LEU A 8 10.80 -6.83 33.63
CA LEU A 8 10.42 -6.21 32.36
C LEU A 8 9.94 -7.23 31.32
N ARG A 9 10.43 -8.48 31.38
CA ARG A 9 9.89 -9.57 30.52
C ARG A 9 8.45 -9.95 30.84
N GLY A 10 8.01 -9.83 32.10
CA GLY A 10 6.62 -10.11 32.51
C GLY A 10 5.61 -9.02 32.15
N LEU A 11 6.07 -7.80 31.84
CA LEU A 11 5.22 -6.65 31.48
C LEU A 11 5.03 -6.47 29.96
N ARG A 12 5.49 -7.41 29.14
CA ARG A 12 5.37 -7.29 27.68
C ARG A 12 3.90 -7.46 27.28
N PRO A 13 3.24 -6.43 26.76
CA PRO A 13 1.84 -6.51 26.37
C PRO A 13 1.71 -7.55 25.25
N ALA A 14 1.03 -8.66 25.56
CA ALA A 14 0.70 -9.68 24.58
C ALA A 14 -0.42 -9.14 23.69
N LEU A 15 -0.09 -8.65 22.49
CA LEU A 15 -1.10 -8.17 21.55
C LEU A 15 -1.97 -9.34 21.09
N THR A 16 -3.27 -9.30 21.41
CA THR A 16 -4.22 -10.28 20.93
C THR A 16 -4.45 -10.16 19.43
N ARG A 17 -4.95 -11.21 18.77
CA ARG A 17 -5.27 -11.16 17.34
C ARG A 17 -6.31 -10.09 17.02
N ARG A 18 -7.33 -9.93 17.88
CA ARG A 18 -8.37 -8.90 17.72
C ARG A 18 -7.80 -7.50 17.86
N ALA A 19 -7.02 -7.24 18.88
CA ALA A 19 -6.37 -5.95 19.09
C ALA A 19 -5.42 -5.60 17.94
N PHE A 20 -4.67 -6.57 17.40
CA PHE A 20 -3.82 -6.35 16.22
C PHE A 20 -4.62 -5.77 15.04
N TRP A 21 -5.75 -6.40 14.68
CA TRP A 21 -6.55 -5.92 13.54
C TRP A 21 -7.23 -4.59 13.81
N LEU A 22 -7.65 -4.33 15.05
CA LEU A 22 -8.21 -3.02 15.44
C LEU A 22 -7.16 -1.91 15.30
N TRP A 23 -5.94 -2.14 15.77
CA TRP A 23 -4.85 -1.18 15.61
C TRP A 23 -4.42 -1.02 14.15
N ALA A 24 -4.36 -2.08 13.37
CA ALA A 24 -4.07 -2.01 11.94
C ALA A 24 -5.14 -1.19 11.19
N ALA A 25 -6.42 -1.40 11.51
CA ALA A 25 -7.52 -0.61 10.97
C ALA A 25 -7.40 0.88 11.37
N LEU A 26 -7.10 1.17 12.63
CA LEU A 26 -6.90 2.53 13.11
C LEU A 26 -5.75 3.23 12.39
N ILE A 27 -4.60 2.58 12.24
CA ILE A 27 -3.45 3.09 11.49
C ILE A 27 -3.85 3.40 10.04
N THR A 28 -4.58 2.49 9.40
CA THR A 28 -5.08 2.70 8.03
C THR A 28 -6.04 3.89 7.96
N LEU A 29 -6.98 4.00 8.89
CA LEU A 29 -7.91 5.13 8.96
C LEU A 29 -7.19 6.45 9.15
N LEU A 30 -6.23 6.52 10.06
CA LEU A 30 -5.40 7.71 10.29
C LEU A 30 -4.60 8.07 9.03
N ARG A 31 -4.02 7.08 8.34
CA ARG A 31 -3.31 7.31 7.08
C ARG A 31 -4.26 7.83 5.99
N CYS A 32 -5.46 7.28 5.90
CA CYS A 32 -6.48 7.76 4.98
C CYS A 32 -6.94 9.19 5.33
N ALA A 33 -7.06 9.53 6.61
CA ALA A 33 -7.42 10.87 7.04
C ALA A 33 -6.39 11.93 6.59
N VAL A 34 -5.11 11.58 6.49
CA VAL A 34 -4.07 12.48 5.96
C VAL A 34 -4.36 12.91 4.52
N THR A 35 -5.03 12.07 3.72
CA THR A 35 -5.39 12.43 2.34
C THR A 35 -6.34 13.61 2.25
N HIS A 36 -7.07 13.91 3.32
CA HIS A 36 -7.96 15.08 3.38
C HIS A 36 -7.20 16.41 3.26
N PHE A 37 -5.93 16.42 3.64
CA PHE A 37 -5.05 17.59 3.54
C PHE A 37 -4.24 17.64 2.25
N GLN A 38 -4.43 16.68 1.35
CA GLN A 38 -3.72 16.59 0.08
C GLN A 38 -4.63 17.00 -1.08
N LEU A 39 -4.07 17.59 -2.12
CA LEU A 39 -4.77 17.96 -3.34
C LEU A 39 -4.27 17.12 -4.52
N ALA A 40 -5.20 16.51 -5.24
CA ALA A 40 -4.90 15.88 -6.52
C ALA A 40 -5.06 16.90 -7.66
N TYR A 41 -4.13 16.94 -8.58
CA TYR A 41 -4.22 17.79 -9.76
C TYR A 41 -3.86 17.02 -11.02
N MET A 42 -4.42 17.47 -12.13
CA MET A 42 -4.08 17.01 -13.47
C MET A 42 -3.25 18.10 -14.15
N TRP A 43 -2.16 17.73 -14.80
CA TRP A 43 -1.30 18.68 -15.51
C TRP A 43 -1.84 18.93 -16.92
N ALA A 44 -2.68 19.94 -17.07
CA ALA A 44 -3.30 20.26 -18.36
C ALA A 44 -2.38 21.06 -19.33
N GLY A 45 -1.34 21.70 -18.82
CA GLY A 45 -0.55 22.67 -19.61
C GLY A 45 0.82 22.20 -20.10
N GLY A 46 1.44 21.20 -19.46
CA GLY A 46 2.84 20.83 -19.73
C GLY A 46 3.07 19.42 -20.26
N ALA A 47 2.13 18.50 -20.04
CA ALA A 47 2.17 17.14 -20.59
C ALA A 47 0.74 16.67 -20.89
N PRO A 48 -0.02 17.39 -21.72
CA PRO A 48 -1.43 17.08 -21.96
C PRO A 48 -1.62 15.67 -22.54
N LEU A 49 -0.66 15.21 -23.32
CA LEU A 49 -0.75 13.91 -24.01
C LEU A 49 -0.82 12.71 -23.05
N ASP A 50 -0.03 12.73 -21.99
CA ASP A 50 0.05 11.57 -21.05
C ASP A 50 -1.17 11.52 -20.11
N ASP A 51 -1.52 12.63 -19.50
CA ASP A 51 -2.64 12.69 -18.55
C ASP A 51 -3.95 12.51 -19.30
N GLU A 52 -4.13 13.18 -20.45
CA GLU A 52 -5.32 13.04 -21.28
C GLU A 52 -5.54 11.60 -21.76
N LEU A 53 -4.49 10.95 -22.27
CA LEU A 53 -4.57 9.56 -22.72
C LEU A 53 -5.09 8.64 -21.60
N MET A 54 -4.56 8.77 -20.38
CA MET A 54 -4.95 7.91 -19.26
C MET A 54 -6.41 8.15 -18.84
N PHE A 55 -6.85 9.40 -18.82
CA PHE A 55 -8.24 9.73 -18.50
C PHE A 55 -9.21 9.29 -19.60
N ARG A 56 -8.85 9.49 -20.87
CA ARG A 56 -9.65 9.03 -22.01
C ARG A 56 -9.82 7.51 -22.01
N ALA A 57 -8.72 6.77 -21.79
CA ALA A 57 -8.76 5.32 -21.69
C ALA A 57 -9.56 4.84 -20.47
N ALA A 58 -9.43 5.52 -19.30
CA ALA A 58 -10.22 5.20 -18.12
C ALA A 58 -11.71 5.42 -18.34
N ASN A 59 -12.07 6.50 -19.02
CA ASN A 59 -13.46 6.82 -19.40
C ASN A 59 -14.03 5.77 -20.37
N ALA A 60 -13.25 5.36 -21.34
CA ALA A 60 -13.64 4.29 -22.28
C ALA A 60 -13.93 2.98 -21.53
N ILE A 61 -13.04 2.57 -20.62
CA ILE A 61 -13.23 1.36 -19.79
C ILE A 61 -14.51 1.47 -18.95
N THR A 62 -14.76 2.61 -18.32
CA THR A 62 -15.97 2.80 -17.50
C THR A 62 -17.26 2.77 -18.32
N SER A 63 -17.19 3.20 -19.59
CA SER A 63 -18.30 3.17 -20.55
C SER A 63 -18.47 1.80 -21.23
N GLY A 64 -17.68 0.79 -20.87
CA GLY A 64 -17.74 -0.55 -21.45
C GLY A 64 -16.96 -0.72 -22.76
N GLN A 65 -16.24 0.29 -23.21
CA GLN A 65 -15.33 0.24 -24.35
C GLN A 65 -13.93 -0.02 -23.83
N TRP A 66 -13.35 -1.17 -24.18
CA TRP A 66 -12.01 -1.52 -23.72
C TRP A 66 -10.96 -0.57 -24.32
N LEU A 67 -10.37 0.29 -23.47
CA LEU A 67 -9.34 1.28 -23.79
C LEU A 67 -9.72 2.36 -24.84
N GLY A 68 -10.89 2.31 -25.46
CA GLY A 68 -11.33 3.26 -26.49
C GLY A 68 -10.62 3.11 -27.82
N GLU A 69 -10.55 4.22 -28.58
CA GLU A 69 -9.88 4.24 -29.87
C GLU A 69 -8.37 4.00 -29.73
N TYR A 70 -7.85 3.18 -30.61
CA TYR A 70 -6.44 2.82 -30.67
C TYR A 70 -5.70 3.80 -31.57
N ASP A 71 -4.82 4.60 -31.01
CA ASP A 71 -4.00 5.57 -31.73
C ASP A 71 -2.49 5.38 -31.41
N TYR A 72 -1.66 6.25 -31.99
CA TYR A 72 -0.20 6.18 -31.81
C TYR A 72 0.23 6.42 -30.35
N LEU A 73 -0.58 7.07 -29.52
CA LEU A 73 -0.29 7.29 -28.11
C LEU A 73 -0.52 6.04 -27.27
N THR A 74 -1.51 5.20 -27.65
CA THR A 74 -1.82 3.96 -26.92
C THR A 74 -0.68 2.96 -26.96
N LEU A 75 0.16 2.97 -28.00
CA LEU A 75 1.34 2.10 -28.13
C LEU A 75 2.48 2.46 -27.17
N SER A 76 2.57 3.71 -26.76
CA SER A 76 3.74 4.23 -26.03
C SER A 76 3.64 4.10 -24.52
N LYS A 77 2.46 3.78 -23.97
CA LYS A 77 2.19 3.82 -22.52
C LYS A 77 1.51 2.56 -22.02
N SER A 78 1.91 2.14 -20.81
CA SER A 78 1.21 1.06 -20.10
C SER A 78 -0.16 1.53 -19.62
N MET A 79 -1.22 0.83 -20.03
CA MET A 79 -2.61 1.18 -19.70
C MET A 79 -3.06 0.75 -18.31
N PHE A 80 -2.19 0.13 -17.50
CA PHE A 80 -2.55 -0.30 -16.15
C PHE A 80 -3.08 0.85 -15.28
N PHE A 81 -2.51 2.05 -15.42
CA PHE A 81 -2.98 3.21 -14.66
C PHE A 81 -4.40 3.63 -15.08
N ALA A 82 -4.75 3.56 -16.35
CA ALA A 82 -6.11 3.80 -16.82
C ALA A 82 -7.11 2.80 -16.23
N VAL A 83 -6.73 1.52 -16.15
CA VAL A 83 -7.54 0.49 -15.46
C VAL A 83 -7.72 0.81 -13.99
N TRP A 84 -6.67 1.29 -13.31
CA TRP A 84 -6.75 1.73 -11.93
C TRP A 84 -7.74 2.89 -11.75
N LEU A 85 -7.66 3.93 -12.58
CA LEU A 85 -8.59 5.05 -12.54
C LEU A 85 -10.03 4.60 -12.79
N ALA A 86 -10.26 3.73 -13.77
CA ALA A 86 -11.57 3.17 -14.05
C ALA A 86 -12.11 2.35 -12.87
N LEU A 87 -11.26 1.58 -12.19
CA LEU A 87 -11.63 0.83 -10.99
C LEU A 87 -12.06 1.78 -9.86
N LEU A 88 -11.27 2.82 -9.59
CA LEU A 88 -11.61 3.81 -8.57
C LEU A 88 -12.93 4.51 -8.88
N ASN A 89 -13.17 4.85 -10.15
CA ASN A 89 -14.44 5.45 -10.59
C ASN A 89 -15.62 4.50 -10.33
N LYS A 90 -15.52 3.24 -10.74
CA LYS A 90 -16.57 2.23 -10.50
C LYS A 90 -16.85 1.98 -9.02
N LEU A 91 -15.83 2.09 -8.18
CA LEU A 91 -15.97 1.95 -6.72
C LEU A 91 -16.38 3.24 -6.03
N HIS A 92 -16.56 4.36 -6.76
CA HIS A 92 -16.80 5.70 -6.22
C HIS A 92 -15.76 6.10 -5.16
N LEU A 93 -14.51 5.68 -5.35
CA LEU A 93 -13.43 5.88 -4.40
C LEU A 93 -12.54 7.06 -4.86
N PRO A 94 -12.36 8.10 -4.03
CA PRO A 94 -11.48 9.21 -4.34
C PRO A 94 -10.05 8.74 -4.64
N TYR A 95 -9.40 9.35 -5.63
CA TYR A 95 -8.09 8.96 -6.12
C TYR A 95 -7.03 8.87 -5.01
N LEU A 96 -6.92 9.90 -4.18
CA LEU A 96 -5.94 9.94 -3.07
C LEU A 96 -6.22 8.85 -2.03
N LEU A 97 -7.49 8.62 -1.74
CA LEU A 97 -7.91 7.58 -0.79
C LEU A 97 -7.58 6.18 -1.33
N GLY A 98 -7.84 5.95 -2.62
CA GLY A 98 -7.48 4.69 -3.29
C GLY A 98 -5.97 4.42 -3.21
N GLY A 99 -5.14 5.43 -3.50
CA GLY A 99 -3.69 5.35 -3.37
C GLY A 99 -3.23 5.06 -1.93
N ALA A 100 -3.82 5.72 -0.93
CA ALA A 100 -3.50 5.49 0.48
C ALA A 100 -3.87 4.07 0.94
N LEU A 101 -5.01 3.56 0.52
CA LEU A 101 -5.44 2.18 0.82
C LEU A 101 -4.51 1.15 0.16
N LEU A 102 -4.15 1.36 -1.10
CA LEU A 102 -3.21 0.50 -1.82
C LEU A 102 -1.85 0.48 -1.12
N TRP A 103 -1.34 1.65 -0.72
CA TRP A 103 -0.09 1.76 0.04
C TRP A 103 -0.16 1.05 1.38
N CYS A 104 -1.22 1.24 2.18
CA CYS A 104 -1.40 0.57 3.45
C CYS A 104 -1.46 -0.95 3.30
N ALA A 105 -2.13 -1.46 2.27
CA ALA A 105 -2.18 -2.89 2.01
C ALA A 105 -0.80 -3.45 1.66
N ALA A 106 -0.01 -2.75 0.82
CA ALA A 106 1.37 -3.12 0.50
C ALA A 106 2.28 -3.07 1.75
N ALA A 107 2.17 -2.01 2.56
CA ALA A 107 2.90 -1.85 3.81
C ALA A 107 2.60 -2.96 4.81
N LEU A 108 1.33 -3.34 4.94
CA LEU A 108 0.91 -4.44 5.82
C LEU A 108 1.48 -5.78 5.35
N LEU A 109 1.44 -6.07 4.04
CA LEU A 109 2.05 -7.26 3.46
C LEU A 109 3.56 -7.31 3.73
N ALA A 110 4.25 -6.19 3.50
CA ALA A 110 5.69 -6.07 3.78
C ALA A 110 6.01 -6.28 5.25
N ALA A 111 5.22 -5.70 6.16
CA ALA A 111 5.37 -5.90 7.59
C ALA A 111 5.17 -7.38 7.99
N PHE A 112 4.20 -8.06 7.37
CA PHE A 112 4.00 -9.50 7.56
C PHE A 112 5.17 -10.33 7.05
N ALA A 113 5.70 -10.02 5.87
CA ALA A 113 6.85 -10.73 5.31
C ALA A 113 8.08 -10.58 6.22
N LEU A 114 8.44 -9.34 6.56
CA LEU A 114 9.61 -9.04 7.37
C LEU A 114 9.53 -9.59 8.80
N SER A 115 8.34 -9.65 9.39
CA SER A 115 8.16 -10.15 10.76
C SER A 115 7.99 -11.68 10.86
N THR A 116 8.02 -12.41 9.75
CA THR A 116 7.72 -13.85 9.70
C THR A 116 8.57 -14.69 10.66
N LEU A 117 9.87 -14.41 10.74
CA LEU A 117 10.81 -15.12 11.61
C LEU A 117 10.44 -14.96 13.10
N TRP A 118 10.13 -13.73 13.52
CA TRP A 118 9.76 -13.41 14.91
C TRP A 118 8.40 -13.98 15.27
N ARG A 119 7.43 -13.94 14.35
CA ARG A 119 6.09 -14.50 14.59
C ARG A 119 6.10 -16.02 14.77
N LYS A 120 7.05 -16.73 14.18
CA LYS A 120 7.24 -18.18 14.41
C LYS A 120 7.79 -18.47 15.81
N LYS A 121 8.73 -17.63 16.31
CA LYS A 121 9.33 -17.83 17.64
C LYS A 121 8.40 -17.41 18.78
N ASP A 122 7.77 -16.26 18.64
CA ASP A 122 6.86 -15.69 19.62
C ASP A 122 5.73 -14.94 18.90
N PRO A 123 4.54 -15.56 18.78
CA PRO A 123 3.42 -14.97 18.06
C PRO A 123 2.94 -13.63 18.64
N ALA A 124 3.05 -13.42 19.96
CA ALA A 124 2.60 -12.19 20.61
C ALA A 124 3.52 -11.02 20.29
N HIS A 125 4.83 -11.19 20.48
CA HIS A 125 5.83 -10.20 20.14
C HIS A 125 5.94 -9.99 18.62
N GLY A 126 5.80 -11.05 17.84
CA GLY A 126 5.75 -10.96 16.40
C GLY A 126 4.61 -10.09 15.90
N ARG A 127 3.41 -10.12 16.54
CA ARG A 127 2.32 -9.19 16.21
C ARG A 127 2.65 -7.74 16.54
N VAL A 128 3.28 -7.47 17.68
CA VAL A 128 3.73 -6.10 18.03
C VAL A 128 4.74 -5.59 17.01
N LEU A 129 5.73 -6.40 16.65
CA LEU A 129 6.72 -6.04 15.63
C LEU A 129 6.05 -5.80 14.27
N THR A 130 5.14 -6.67 13.83
CA THR A 130 4.39 -6.48 12.59
C THR A 130 3.63 -5.16 12.59
N LEU A 131 2.94 -4.83 13.69
CA LEU A 131 2.19 -3.59 13.82
C LEU A 131 3.11 -2.36 13.79
N GLY A 132 4.25 -2.41 14.48
CA GLY A 132 5.26 -1.35 14.46
C GLY A 132 5.84 -1.11 13.07
N LEU A 133 6.20 -2.18 12.36
CA LEU A 133 6.67 -2.11 10.97
C LEU A 133 5.60 -1.58 10.04
N PHE A 134 4.35 -2.03 10.22
CA PHE A 134 3.22 -1.51 9.45
C PHE A 134 3.02 -0.01 9.68
N ALA A 135 3.01 0.44 10.93
CA ALA A 135 2.86 1.87 11.25
C ALA A 135 4.00 2.70 10.64
N ALA A 136 5.25 2.24 10.77
CA ALA A 136 6.41 2.92 10.20
C ALA A 136 6.32 3.02 8.66
N LEU A 137 5.92 1.95 7.97
CA LEU A 137 5.75 1.96 6.52
C LEU A 137 4.53 2.76 6.07
N ALA A 138 3.40 2.66 6.78
CA ALA A 138 2.18 3.39 6.46
C ALA A 138 2.38 4.91 6.51
N PHE A 139 3.18 5.38 7.48
CA PHE A 139 3.50 6.79 7.67
C PHE A 139 4.90 7.17 7.17
N LEU A 140 5.47 6.40 6.25
CA LEU A 140 6.73 6.76 5.60
C LEU A 140 6.58 8.14 4.92
N PRO A 141 7.41 9.14 5.24
CA PRO A 141 7.22 10.52 4.76
C PRO A 141 7.08 10.63 3.24
N SER A 142 7.83 9.85 2.48
CA SER A 142 7.76 9.81 1.01
C SER A 142 6.39 9.43 0.46
N SER A 143 5.53 8.79 1.26
CA SER A 143 4.19 8.34 0.83
C SER A 143 3.08 9.36 1.07
N TRP A 144 3.31 10.42 1.87
CA TRP A 144 2.25 11.35 2.27
C TRP A 144 2.68 12.81 2.43
N ALA A 145 3.98 13.12 2.48
CA ALA A 145 4.46 14.48 2.77
C ALA A 145 4.18 15.48 1.63
N ALA A 146 3.91 15.02 0.41
CA ALA A 146 3.55 15.91 -0.68
C ALA A 146 2.12 16.45 -0.49
N TYR A 147 1.98 17.79 -0.43
CA TYR A 147 0.67 18.45 -0.34
C TYR A 147 -0.13 18.32 -1.65
N THR A 148 0.55 18.43 -2.79
CA THR A 148 -0.05 18.28 -4.12
C THR A 148 0.46 17.03 -4.80
N LEU A 149 -0.46 16.23 -5.34
CA LEU A 149 -0.15 14.99 -6.04
C LEU A 149 -0.73 15.04 -7.45
N ARG A 150 0.14 14.90 -8.45
CA ARG A 150 -0.30 14.72 -9.83
C ARG A 150 -1.05 13.39 -9.96
N VAL A 151 -2.17 13.43 -10.69
CA VAL A 151 -2.93 12.21 -11.01
C VAL A 151 -2.16 11.45 -12.10
N TYR A 152 -1.19 10.66 -11.67
CA TYR A 152 -0.31 9.88 -12.53
C TYR A 152 0.13 8.59 -11.85
N ARG A 153 0.74 7.68 -12.61
CA ARG A 153 1.19 6.35 -12.15
C ARG A 153 2.09 6.36 -10.91
N ASP A 154 2.79 7.47 -10.67
CA ASP A 154 3.74 7.61 -9.56
C ASP A 154 3.07 7.48 -8.18
N ASN A 155 1.75 7.67 -8.11
CA ASN A 155 1.01 7.44 -6.86
C ASN A 155 0.82 5.96 -6.53
N ILE A 156 0.79 5.07 -7.51
CA ILE A 156 0.57 3.62 -7.29
C ILE A 156 1.83 2.80 -7.50
N PHE A 157 2.77 3.27 -8.31
CA PHE A 157 3.97 2.52 -8.66
C PHE A 157 4.81 2.10 -7.44
N PRO A 158 5.09 2.97 -6.43
CA PRO A 158 5.80 2.56 -5.23
C PRO A 158 5.09 1.46 -4.44
N ALA A 159 3.75 1.52 -4.37
CA ALA A 159 2.96 0.49 -3.70
C ALA A 159 3.06 -0.86 -4.41
N LEU A 160 3.02 -0.86 -5.76
CA LEU A 160 3.18 -2.07 -6.56
C LEU A 160 4.58 -2.67 -6.42
N CYS A 161 5.62 -1.84 -6.41
CA CYS A 161 6.98 -2.27 -6.10
C CYS A 161 7.08 -2.92 -4.72
N LEU A 162 6.47 -2.28 -3.71
CA LEU A 162 6.46 -2.81 -2.35
C LEU A 162 5.72 -4.16 -2.27
N TYR A 163 4.59 -4.32 -2.98
CA TYR A 163 3.91 -5.61 -3.12
C TYR A 163 4.80 -6.68 -3.71
N PHE A 164 5.48 -6.36 -4.81
CA PHE A 164 6.36 -7.31 -5.48
C PHE A 164 7.49 -7.78 -4.57
N PHE A 165 8.24 -6.85 -3.96
CA PHE A 165 9.34 -7.19 -3.06
C PHE A 165 8.88 -7.89 -1.79
N ALA A 166 7.76 -7.49 -1.21
CA ALA A 166 7.19 -8.15 -0.05
C ALA A 166 6.73 -9.59 -0.37
N GLY A 167 6.15 -9.79 -1.55
CA GLY A 167 5.76 -11.11 -2.05
C GLY A 167 6.98 -12.02 -2.23
N MET A 168 8.03 -11.54 -2.90
CA MET A 168 9.29 -12.29 -3.08
C MET A 168 9.93 -12.64 -1.73
N ALA A 169 10.06 -11.67 -0.83
CA ALA A 169 10.62 -11.90 0.50
C ALA A 169 9.78 -12.91 1.29
N GLY A 170 8.47 -12.81 1.22
CA GLY A 170 7.55 -13.76 1.88
C GLY A 170 7.71 -15.20 1.35
N MET A 171 7.85 -15.37 0.04
CA MET A 171 8.09 -16.68 -0.58
C MET A 171 9.45 -17.25 -0.18
N ALA A 172 10.51 -16.45 -0.28
CA ALA A 172 11.87 -16.86 0.08
C ALA A 172 11.96 -17.28 1.56
N LEU A 173 11.41 -16.48 2.47
CA LEU A 173 11.36 -16.79 3.90
C LEU A 173 10.54 -18.04 4.19
N ARG A 174 9.45 -18.28 3.45
CA ARG A 174 8.64 -19.48 3.61
C ARG A 174 9.42 -20.73 3.14
N ALA A 175 10.10 -20.67 2.01
CA ALA A 175 10.93 -21.78 1.50
C ALA A 175 12.03 -22.15 2.50
N VAL A 176 12.74 -21.17 3.08
CA VAL A 176 13.77 -21.41 4.11
C VAL A 176 13.19 -22.00 5.41
N LEU A 177 11.96 -21.59 5.78
CA LEU A 177 11.35 -22.01 7.05
C LEU A 177 10.56 -23.30 6.99
N THR A 178 10.24 -23.79 5.80
CA THR A 178 9.59 -25.07 5.54
C THR A 178 10.42 -25.88 4.56
N PRO A 179 11.64 -26.33 4.93
CA PRO A 179 12.38 -27.27 4.10
C PRO A 179 11.50 -28.49 3.86
N GLU A 180 11.38 -28.90 2.61
CA GLU A 180 10.68 -30.12 2.25
C GLU A 180 11.22 -31.30 3.07
N LYS A 181 10.28 -32.06 3.64
CA LYS A 181 10.60 -33.31 4.36
C LYS A 181 10.89 -34.40 3.35
#